data_2d4b5823e2bd64104baddc0578ee9ec5
#
_entry.id   2d4b5823e2bd64104baddc0578ee9ec5
#
_cell.length_a   1.000
_cell.length_b   1.000
_cell.length_c   1.000
_cell.angle_alpha   90.00
_cell.angle_beta   90.00
_cell.angle_gamma   90.00
#
_symmetry.space_group_name_H-M   'P 1'
#
loop_
_entity.id
_entity.type
_entity.pdbx_description
1 polymer ?
#
loop_
_entity_poly.entity_id
_entity_poly.type
_entity_poly.pdbx_seq_one_letter_code
_entity_poly.pdbx_strand_id
1 'polypeptide(L)'
;MTRSTKTAMAAALAMALGLTAAATAAPAAPTLAATPPMGWNSWNHFAGKIDDATVRAQADAMVRSGMRDAGYTYVNIDDTWQGTRDATGLIHPNARFPDMKALATYVHSKGLKLGIYSSPGPKTCAGFEGSYGHEAQDARTYAAWGVDYLKYDLCSLSGQMIAAGSLEKAQAIELAAYRKMGDALRATGRPIVYSLCQYGFSQVWRWGGDVGGNLWRTTGDIEDKYPRMATIGFGQAGLSKFAKPGQWNDPDMLEVGNGGMNAVEYRAHMSLWALLAAPLLAGNDLTNMTPQTVAILTNRDVIAIDQDPLGTQGDRVSQEGPLEIWAKPLAGGAMAVGLFNRSDLPAAMEVDLGRLGFPAASWNPSTTARDLWTGKTVSVIDARYKVEVPAHGVVLLRVSMNR
;
A
#
# COMPACT_ATOMS: atom_id res chain seq x y z
N MET A 1 69.25 75.39 -12.09
CA MET A 1 69.35 74.05 -12.71
C MET A 1 68.95 73.02 -11.69
N THR A 2 67.75 72.64 -11.65
CA THR A 2 67.26 71.65 -10.69
C THR A 2 66.38 70.60 -11.44
N ARG A 3 66.84 69.40 -11.49
CA ARG A 3 66.14 68.25 -12.09
C ARG A 3 65.11 67.70 -11.11
N SER A 4 63.86 67.66 -11.51
CA SER A 4 62.73 66.97 -10.81
C SER A 4 62.67 65.55 -11.21
N THR A 5 62.74 64.66 -10.25
CA THR A 5 62.51 63.20 -10.40
C THR A 5 61.07 62.89 -10.06
N LYS A 6 60.33 62.36 -11.03
CA LYS A 6 58.97 61.83 -10.86
C LYS A 6 59.02 60.33 -10.48
N THR A 7 58.55 60.06 -9.27
CA THR A 7 58.35 58.66 -8.80
C THR A 7 56.99 58.20 -9.26
N ALA A 8 56.97 57.13 -10.01
CA ALA A 8 55.72 56.42 -10.43
C ALA A 8 55.35 55.37 -9.38
N MET A 9 54.17 55.48 -8.83
CA MET A 9 53.56 54.54 -7.89
C MET A 9 52.70 53.49 -8.72
N ALA A 10 53.14 52.28 -8.75
CA ALA A 10 52.38 51.17 -9.37
C ALA A 10 51.41 50.65 -8.32
N ALA A 11 50.08 50.71 -8.59
CA ALA A 11 49.04 50.11 -7.80
C ALA A 11 48.81 48.66 -8.31
N ALA A 12 49.11 47.69 -7.47
CA ALA A 12 48.78 46.29 -7.74
C ALA A 12 47.34 46.01 -7.31
N LEU A 13 46.46 45.67 -8.27
CA LEU A 13 45.08 45.24 -8.07
C LEU A 13 45.05 43.74 -7.87
N ALA A 14 44.84 43.27 -6.62
CA ALA A 14 44.65 41.86 -6.30
C ALA A 14 43.20 41.49 -6.59
N MET A 15 42.95 40.72 -7.65
CA MET A 15 41.65 40.03 -7.88
C MET A 15 41.55 38.82 -6.97
N ALA A 16 40.67 38.88 -5.96
CA ALA A 16 40.28 37.73 -5.17
C ALA A 16 39.20 36.96 -5.96
N LEU A 17 39.57 35.83 -6.56
CA LEU A 17 38.59 34.83 -7.09
C LEU A 17 37.91 34.19 -5.90
N GLY A 18 36.65 34.59 -5.63
CA GLY A 18 35.76 33.89 -4.73
C GLY A 18 35.27 32.59 -5.37
N LEU A 19 35.80 31.43 -4.98
CA LEU A 19 35.21 30.15 -5.27
C LEU A 19 33.92 30.04 -4.45
N THR A 20 32.77 30.25 -5.07
CA THR A 20 31.47 29.83 -4.53
C THR A 20 31.36 28.35 -4.70
N ALA A 21 31.59 27.56 -3.63
CA ALA A 21 31.27 26.16 -3.59
C ALA A 21 29.74 26.05 -3.73
N ALA A 22 29.26 25.52 -4.86
CA ALA A 22 27.86 25.11 -5.00
C ALA A 22 27.62 23.98 -4.00
N ALA A 23 26.82 24.27 -2.96
CA ALA A 23 26.33 23.27 -2.06
C ALA A 23 25.46 22.30 -2.88
N THR A 24 25.94 21.10 -3.15
CA THR A 24 25.11 20.02 -3.69
C THR A 24 24.04 19.73 -2.67
N ALA A 25 22.77 20.04 -3.01
CA ALA A 25 21.64 19.68 -2.17
C ALA A 25 21.70 18.16 -1.93
N ALA A 26 21.64 17.75 -0.66
CA ALA A 26 21.54 16.35 -0.32
C ALA A 26 20.31 15.77 -1.04
N PRO A 27 20.38 14.53 -1.58
CA PRO A 27 19.23 13.92 -2.21
C PRO A 27 18.07 13.90 -1.22
N ALA A 28 16.89 14.32 -1.67
CA ALA A 28 15.69 14.30 -0.84
C ALA A 28 15.50 12.89 -0.27
N ALA A 29 15.17 12.80 1.02
CA ALA A 29 14.89 11.50 1.65
C ALA A 29 13.80 10.79 0.85
N PRO A 30 13.92 9.46 0.61
CA PRO A 30 12.93 8.73 -0.16
C PRO A 30 11.55 8.88 0.48
N THR A 31 10.54 9.14 -0.34
CA THR A 31 9.14 9.25 0.10
C THR A 31 8.73 7.94 0.77
N LEU A 32 8.24 8.02 2.01
CA LEU A 32 7.73 6.85 2.73
C LEU A 32 6.52 6.27 1.96
N ALA A 33 6.47 4.95 1.79
CA ALA A 33 5.48 4.28 0.95
C ALA A 33 5.41 4.86 -0.48
N ALA A 34 6.56 5.11 -1.11
CA ALA A 34 6.64 5.62 -2.49
C ALA A 34 5.89 4.74 -3.50
N THR A 35 5.83 3.44 -3.26
CA THR A 35 4.91 2.48 -3.88
C THR A 35 3.99 1.89 -2.81
N PRO A 36 2.86 1.24 -3.18
CA PRO A 36 1.98 0.63 -2.20
C PRO A 36 2.72 -0.35 -1.28
N PRO A 37 2.52 -0.31 0.04
CA PRO A 37 3.16 -1.25 0.96
C PRO A 37 2.79 -2.69 0.64
N MET A 38 3.78 -3.58 0.65
CA MET A 38 3.60 -5.03 0.50
C MET A 38 4.03 -5.74 1.76
N GLY A 39 3.25 -6.74 2.21
CA GLY A 39 3.56 -7.45 3.43
C GLY A 39 2.53 -8.51 3.80
N TRP A 40 2.42 -8.77 5.08
CA TRP A 40 1.49 -9.69 5.69
C TRP A 40 0.86 -9.03 6.92
N ASN A 41 -0.38 -9.41 7.24
CA ASN A 41 -1.08 -8.98 8.44
C ASN A 41 -1.74 -10.20 9.09
N SER A 42 -1.73 -10.27 10.42
CA SER A 42 -2.13 -11.45 11.18
C SER A 42 -3.65 -11.68 11.26
N TRP A 43 -4.49 -10.67 10.97
CA TRP A 43 -5.89 -10.69 11.41
C TRP A 43 -6.74 -11.75 10.73
N ASN A 44 -6.77 -11.79 9.38
CA ASN A 44 -7.76 -12.57 8.65
C ASN A 44 -7.64 -14.08 8.87
N HIS A 45 -6.43 -14.60 9.09
CA HIS A 45 -6.24 -16.01 9.41
C HIS A 45 -6.21 -16.29 10.92
N PHE A 46 -5.46 -15.49 11.69
CA PHE A 46 -5.20 -15.80 13.09
C PHE A 46 -6.15 -15.09 14.07
N ALA A 47 -6.75 -13.98 13.67
CA ALA A 47 -7.53 -13.12 14.56
C ALA A 47 -6.77 -12.85 15.88
N GLY A 48 -7.42 -13.02 17.01
CA GLY A 48 -6.77 -12.89 18.33
C GLY A 48 -5.86 -14.05 18.74
N LYS A 49 -5.66 -15.08 17.91
CA LYS A 49 -4.81 -16.24 18.22
C LYS A 49 -3.39 -16.06 17.66
N ILE A 50 -2.77 -14.94 18.00
CA ILE A 50 -1.43 -14.56 17.53
C ILE A 50 -0.49 -14.36 18.71
N ASP A 51 0.78 -14.72 18.53
CA ASP A 51 1.85 -14.55 19.52
C ASP A 51 3.20 -14.31 18.84
N ASP A 52 4.24 -14.03 19.62
CA ASP A 52 5.62 -13.79 19.17
C ASP A 52 6.16 -14.94 18.33
N ALA A 53 5.94 -16.18 18.75
CA ALA A 53 6.43 -17.37 18.05
C ALA A 53 5.79 -17.50 16.66
N THR A 54 4.48 -17.28 16.57
CA THR A 54 3.75 -17.29 15.30
C THR A 54 4.24 -16.19 14.36
N VAL A 55 4.42 -14.95 14.86
CA VAL A 55 4.92 -13.83 14.02
C VAL A 55 6.32 -14.15 13.47
N ARG A 56 7.22 -14.73 14.28
CA ARG A 56 8.55 -15.18 13.78
C ARG A 56 8.43 -16.26 12.72
N ALA A 57 7.53 -17.22 12.90
CA ALA A 57 7.29 -18.28 11.92
C ALA A 57 6.75 -17.72 10.58
N GLN A 58 5.85 -16.70 10.63
CA GLN A 58 5.35 -16.02 9.43
C GLN A 58 6.47 -15.22 8.73
N ALA A 59 7.33 -14.51 9.48
CA ALA A 59 8.48 -13.82 8.92
C ALA A 59 9.45 -14.80 8.23
N ASP A 60 9.75 -15.93 8.85
CA ASP A 60 10.57 -16.97 8.25
C ASP A 60 9.92 -17.59 6.99
N ALA A 61 8.62 -17.81 7.01
CA ALA A 61 7.86 -18.32 5.86
C ALA A 61 7.86 -17.31 4.70
N MET A 62 7.74 -16.02 4.97
CA MET A 62 7.85 -14.96 3.96
C MET A 62 9.19 -14.99 3.23
N VAL A 63 10.28 -15.26 3.96
CA VAL A 63 11.61 -15.44 3.37
C VAL A 63 11.69 -16.73 2.57
N ARG A 64 11.29 -17.86 3.17
CA ARG A 64 11.40 -19.20 2.54
C ARG A 64 10.56 -19.33 1.27
N SER A 65 9.40 -18.72 1.21
CA SER A 65 8.49 -18.76 0.05
C SER A 65 8.94 -17.88 -1.11
N GLY A 66 9.95 -17.02 -0.90
CA GLY A 66 10.38 -16.02 -1.90
C GLY A 66 9.53 -14.75 -1.93
N MET A 67 8.55 -14.60 -1.05
CA MET A 67 7.71 -13.38 -0.97
C MET A 67 8.56 -12.15 -0.68
N ARG A 68 9.52 -12.23 0.29
CA ARG A 68 10.46 -11.12 0.55
C ARG A 68 11.17 -10.68 -0.73
N ASP A 69 11.69 -11.63 -1.51
CA ASP A 69 12.45 -11.36 -2.73
C ASP A 69 11.53 -10.89 -3.90
N ALA A 70 10.21 -11.10 -3.74
CA ALA A 70 9.18 -10.54 -4.62
C ALA A 70 8.72 -9.13 -4.20
N GLY A 71 9.17 -8.60 -3.04
CA GLY A 71 8.90 -7.23 -2.59
C GLY A 71 8.07 -7.12 -1.30
N TYR A 72 7.58 -8.21 -0.73
CA TYR A 72 6.87 -8.19 0.56
C TYR A 72 7.84 -7.91 1.69
N THR A 73 7.63 -6.80 2.41
CA THR A 73 8.58 -6.35 3.43
C THR A 73 7.97 -6.20 4.81
N TYR A 74 6.67 -5.95 4.93
CA TYR A 74 6.03 -5.72 6.23
C TYR A 74 5.48 -7.00 6.84
N VAL A 75 5.73 -7.20 8.14
CA VAL A 75 5.11 -8.23 8.98
C VAL A 75 4.32 -7.50 10.05
N ASN A 76 2.99 -7.44 9.87
CA ASN A 76 2.12 -6.63 10.70
C ASN A 76 1.35 -7.49 11.70
N ILE A 77 1.53 -7.18 12.98
CA ILE A 77 0.71 -7.70 14.07
C ILE A 77 -0.53 -6.83 14.16
N ASP A 78 -1.70 -7.42 13.97
CA ASP A 78 -2.98 -6.73 14.13
C ASP A 78 -3.38 -6.60 15.61
N ASP A 79 -4.64 -6.44 15.94
CA ASP A 79 -5.16 -6.26 17.29
C ASP A 79 -4.76 -7.40 18.24
N THR A 80 -4.90 -7.18 19.53
CA THR A 80 -4.72 -8.15 20.63
C THR A 80 -3.29 -8.37 21.15
N TRP A 81 -2.30 -7.56 20.72
CA TRP A 81 -0.95 -7.62 21.30
C TRP A 81 -0.83 -6.81 22.61
N GLN A 82 -1.71 -5.83 22.81
CA GLN A 82 -1.66 -4.88 23.92
C GLN A 82 -1.88 -5.58 25.27
N GLY A 83 -1.08 -5.19 26.25
CA GLY A 83 -1.29 -5.46 27.66
C GLY A 83 -1.92 -4.27 28.37
N THR A 84 -1.50 -4.03 29.60
CA THR A 84 -1.98 -2.90 30.41
C THR A 84 -1.02 -1.71 30.34
N ARG A 85 -1.51 -0.53 30.71
CA ARG A 85 -0.66 0.62 30.97
C ARG A 85 -0.19 0.61 32.42
N ASP A 86 1.07 1.02 32.64
CA ASP A 86 1.58 1.22 33.98
C ASP A 86 1.13 2.57 34.60
N ALA A 87 1.57 2.85 35.83
CA ALA A 87 1.23 4.07 36.51
C ALA A 87 1.70 5.37 35.82
N THR A 88 2.63 5.27 34.89
CA THR A 88 3.10 6.40 34.05
C THR A 88 2.32 6.53 32.75
N GLY A 89 1.38 5.62 32.48
CA GLY A 89 0.60 5.54 31.25
C GLY A 89 1.32 4.81 30.11
N LEU A 90 2.52 4.26 30.33
CA LEU A 90 3.26 3.51 29.33
C LEU A 90 2.53 2.20 28.98
N ILE A 91 2.29 1.96 27.70
CA ILE A 91 1.72 0.71 27.23
C ILE A 91 2.76 -0.41 27.28
N HIS A 92 2.36 -1.56 27.82
CA HIS A 92 3.15 -2.78 27.78
C HIS A 92 2.49 -3.81 26.86
N PRO A 93 3.25 -4.66 26.15
CA PRO A 93 2.66 -5.78 25.46
C PRO A 93 2.16 -6.84 26.46
N ASN A 94 1.22 -7.68 26.05
CA ASN A 94 0.76 -8.78 26.89
C ASN A 94 1.75 -9.98 26.89
N ALA A 95 1.47 -10.99 27.71
CA ALA A 95 2.35 -12.14 27.90
C ALA A 95 2.64 -12.95 26.61
N ARG A 96 1.82 -12.80 25.55
CA ARG A 96 2.04 -13.45 24.26
C ARG A 96 3.15 -12.77 23.45
N PHE A 97 3.48 -11.53 23.80
CA PHE A 97 4.52 -10.71 23.16
C PHE A 97 5.49 -10.16 24.21
N PRO A 98 6.30 -11.01 24.84
CA PRO A 98 7.07 -10.64 26.02
C PRO A 98 8.10 -9.54 25.78
N ASP A 99 8.61 -9.40 24.54
CA ASP A 99 9.60 -8.38 24.17
C ASP A 99 9.42 -7.94 22.70
N MET A 100 8.65 -6.86 22.51
CA MET A 100 8.39 -6.29 21.17
C MET A 100 9.66 -5.78 20.48
N LYS A 101 10.67 -5.31 21.25
CA LYS A 101 11.94 -4.85 20.67
C LYS A 101 12.77 -6.03 20.16
N ALA A 102 12.81 -7.14 20.90
CA ALA A 102 13.46 -8.36 20.45
C ALA A 102 12.76 -8.95 19.20
N LEU A 103 11.43 -8.89 19.15
CA LEU A 103 10.66 -9.31 17.98
C LEU A 103 10.96 -8.42 16.76
N ALA A 104 10.97 -7.10 16.92
CA ALA A 104 11.36 -6.18 15.85
C ALA A 104 12.78 -6.45 15.35
N THR A 105 13.74 -6.64 16.26
CA THR A 105 15.12 -6.99 15.92
C THR A 105 15.18 -8.28 15.11
N TYR A 106 14.40 -9.29 15.49
CA TYR A 106 14.33 -10.56 14.74
C TYR A 106 13.80 -10.35 13.33
N VAL A 107 12.66 -9.64 13.19
CA VAL A 107 12.05 -9.35 11.90
C VAL A 107 13.03 -8.56 11.00
N HIS A 108 13.68 -7.54 11.57
CA HIS A 108 14.70 -6.77 10.86
C HIS A 108 15.91 -7.63 10.41
N SER A 109 16.33 -8.63 11.22
CA SER A 109 17.40 -9.55 10.83
C SER A 109 17.10 -10.38 9.59
N LYS A 110 15.81 -10.50 9.22
CA LYS A 110 15.34 -11.16 7.99
C LYS A 110 15.27 -10.21 6.79
N GLY A 111 15.64 -8.94 6.95
CA GLY A 111 15.43 -7.89 5.93
C GLY A 111 13.98 -7.45 5.79
N LEU A 112 13.16 -7.69 6.82
CA LEU A 112 11.74 -7.34 6.90
C LEU A 112 11.52 -6.18 7.86
N LYS A 113 10.29 -5.68 7.95
CA LYS A 113 9.86 -4.54 8.78
C LYS A 113 8.71 -4.97 9.67
N LEU A 114 8.70 -4.54 10.93
CA LEU A 114 7.64 -4.86 11.88
C LEU A 114 6.56 -3.78 11.88
N GLY A 115 5.30 -4.18 11.72
CA GLY A 115 4.15 -3.33 11.96
C GLY A 115 3.34 -3.77 13.17
N ILE A 116 2.58 -2.84 13.73
CA ILE A 116 1.65 -3.08 14.82
C ILE A 116 0.32 -2.35 14.59
N TYR A 117 -0.60 -2.57 15.51
CA TYR A 117 -1.96 -2.04 15.49
C TYR A 117 -2.25 -1.22 16.75
N SER A 118 -3.06 -0.16 16.63
CA SER A 118 -3.67 0.56 17.75
C SER A 118 -4.99 1.23 17.30
N SER A 119 -5.59 2.04 18.18
CA SER A 119 -6.84 2.75 17.95
C SER A 119 -6.80 4.17 18.51
N PRO A 120 -7.42 5.16 17.86
CA PRO A 120 -7.60 6.51 18.39
C PRO A 120 -8.56 6.59 19.59
N GLY A 121 -9.36 5.56 19.82
CA GLY A 121 -10.24 5.46 20.97
C GLY A 121 -9.54 4.91 22.22
N PRO A 122 -10.24 4.89 23.37
CA PRO A 122 -9.69 4.30 24.61
C PRO A 122 -9.49 2.79 24.51
N LYS A 123 -10.22 2.11 23.63
CA LYS A 123 -10.11 0.66 23.40
C LYS A 123 -9.98 0.34 21.92
N THR A 124 -9.25 -0.74 21.62
CA THR A 124 -9.19 -1.37 20.31
C THR A 124 -10.53 -2.06 19.98
N CYS A 125 -10.69 -2.55 18.75
CA CYS A 125 -11.89 -3.27 18.35
C CYS A 125 -12.08 -4.59 19.13
N ALA A 126 -11.00 -5.25 19.51
CA ALA A 126 -11.04 -6.44 20.37
C ALA A 126 -11.06 -6.11 21.88
N GLY A 127 -11.18 -4.84 22.27
CA GLY A 127 -11.33 -4.40 23.67
C GLY A 127 -10.03 -4.19 24.43
N PHE A 128 -8.87 -4.24 23.79
CA PHE A 128 -7.57 -3.97 24.40
C PHE A 128 -7.30 -2.46 24.53
N GLU A 129 -6.15 -2.07 25.10
CA GLU A 129 -5.79 -0.66 25.30
C GLU A 129 -5.58 0.06 23.95
N GLY A 130 -6.34 1.14 23.71
CA GLY A 130 -6.12 2.07 22.62
C GLY A 130 -5.16 3.21 23.01
N SER A 131 -4.89 4.12 22.07
CA SER A 131 -3.93 5.22 22.28
C SER A 131 -4.57 6.52 22.76
N TYR A 132 -5.87 6.57 22.99
CA TYR A 132 -6.59 7.79 23.39
C TYR A 132 -5.95 8.48 24.59
N GLY A 133 -5.49 9.71 24.41
CA GLY A 133 -4.80 10.51 25.44
C GLY A 133 -3.32 10.16 25.64
N HIS A 134 -2.80 9.12 24.97
CA HIS A 134 -1.42 8.63 25.09
C HIS A 134 -0.65 8.67 23.78
N GLU A 135 -1.17 9.27 22.72
CA GLU A 135 -0.66 9.15 21.34
C GLU A 135 0.84 9.51 21.24
N ALA A 136 1.27 10.59 21.91
CA ALA A 136 2.67 11.00 21.90
C ALA A 136 3.59 10.03 22.65
N GLN A 137 3.11 9.43 23.74
CA GLN A 137 3.86 8.43 24.52
C GLN A 137 3.95 7.12 23.75
N ASP A 138 2.83 6.65 23.21
CA ASP A 138 2.74 5.42 22.44
C ASP A 138 3.62 5.50 21.16
N ALA A 139 3.57 6.60 20.43
CA ALA A 139 4.42 6.79 19.24
C ALA A 139 5.91 6.69 19.59
N ARG A 140 6.36 7.29 20.71
CA ARG A 140 7.75 7.14 21.17
C ARG A 140 8.07 5.71 21.56
N THR A 141 7.16 5.00 22.20
CA THR A 141 7.31 3.60 22.60
C THR A 141 7.44 2.71 21.37
N TYR A 142 6.57 2.89 20.37
CA TYR A 142 6.62 2.15 19.10
C TYR A 142 7.93 2.40 18.36
N ALA A 143 8.37 3.66 18.30
CA ALA A 143 9.67 4.00 17.71
C ALA A 143 10.84 3.35 18.46
N ALA A 144 10.81 3.32 19.80
CA ALA A 144 11.84 2.68 20.63
C ALA A 144 11.88 1.16 20.49
N TRP A 145 10.76 0.51 20.21
CA TRP A 145 10.69 -0.91 19.87
C TRP A 145 11.20 -1.21 18.46
N GLY A 146 11.29 -0.20 17.58
CA GLY A 146 11.72 -0.40 16.20
C GLY A 146 10.55 -0.68 15.24
N VAL A 147 9.34 -0.25 15.56
CA VAL A 147 8.17 -0.39 14.69
C VAL A 147 8.32 0.46 13.42
N ASP A 148 7.89 -0.08 12.28
CA ASP A 148 7.99 0.53 10.95
C ASP A 148 6.63 0.83 10.30
N TYR A 149 5.53 0.32 10.88
CA TYR A 149 4.17 0.46 10.35
C TYR A 149 3.17 0.48 11.50
N LEU A 150 2.20 1.38 11.46
CA LEU A 150 1.08 1.44 12.40
C LEU A 150 -0.24 1.40 11.66
N LYS A 151 -1.05 0.34 11.86
CA LYS A 151 -2.48 0.32 11.53
C LYS A 151 -3.24 0.98 12.70
N TYR A 152 -4.01 2.02 12.39
CA TYR A 152 -4.72 2.82 13.39
C TYR A 152 -6.22 2.79 13.11
N ASP A 153 -6.95 2.04 13.91
CA ASP A 153 -8.32 1.60 13.63
C ASP A 153 -9.35 2.36 14.46
N LEU A 154 -10.43 2.80 13.82
CA LEU A 154 -11.44 3.69 14.39
C LEU A 154 -12.06 3.20 15.70
N CYS A 155 -12.45 1.92 15.75
CA CYS A 155 -12.95 1.19 16.94
C CYS A 155 -13.81 2.03 17.91
N SER A 156 -13.40 2.12 19.18
CA SER A 156 -14.17 2.78 20.24
C SER A 156 -14.26 4.32 20.11
N LEU A 157 -13.51 4.96 19.19
CA LEU A 157 -13.69 6.37 18.88
C LEU A 157 -15.09 6.64 18.27
N SER A 158 -15.66 5.66 17.56
CA SER A 158 -16.99 5.75 16.96
C SER A 158 -18.07 6.16 17.96
N GLY A 159 -17.96 5.75 19.23
CA GLY A 159 -18.89 6.17 20.28
C GLY A 159 -18.88 7.69 20.52
N GLN A 160 -17.71 8.33 20.49
CA GLN A 160 -17.57 9.78 20.62
C GLN A 160 -18.12 10.51 19.39
N MET A 161 -17.89 9.95 18.21
CA MET A 161 -18.40 10.49 16.94
C MET A 161 -19.94 10.47 16.92
N ILE A 162 -20.55 9.36 17.35
CA ILE A 162 -22.02 9.23 17.44
C ILE A 162 -22.58 10.24 18.43
N ALA A 163 -21.93 10.41 19.59
CA ALA A 163 -22.34 11.36 20.63
C ALA A 163 -22.19 12.85 20.20
N ALA A 164 -21.49 13.16 19.12
CA ALA A 164 -21.23 14.53 18.66
C ALA A 164 -22.48 15.27 18.15
N GLY A 165 -23.55 14.55 17.81
CA GLY A 165 -24.86 15.09 17.45
C GLY A 165 -24.94 15.69 16.04
N SER A 166 -23.84 15.76 15.25
CA SER A 166 -23.85 16.10 13.82
C SER A 166 -22.70 15.43 13.09
N LEU A 167 -22.88 15.22 11.77
CA LEU A 167 -21.83 14.64 10.92
C LEU A 167 -20.57 15.51 10.87
N GLU A 168 -20.72 16.82 10.82
CA GLU A 168 -19.60 17.76 10.82
C GLU A 168 -18.76 17.64 12.09
N LYS A 169 -19.38 17.60 13.28
CA LYS A 169 -18.68 17.43 14.54
C LYS A 169 -18.04 16.05 14.65
N ALA A 170 -18.71 14.99 14.19
CA ALA A 170 -18.19 13.65 14.14
C ALA A 170 -16.90 13.58 13.29
N GLN A 171 -16.94 14.16 12.09
CA GLN A 171 -15.78 14.26 11.22
C GLN A 171 -14.64 15.09 11.84
N ALA A 172 -14.95 16.19 12.52
CA ALA A 172 -13.93 16.99 13.21
C ALA A 172 -13.21 16.18 14.31
N ILE A 173 -13.95 15.37 15.08
CA ILE A 173 -13.39 14.46 16.09
C ILE A 173 -12.48 13.42 15.42
N GLU A 174 -12.94 12.80 14.33
CA GLU A 174 -12.20 11.81 13.57
C GLU A 174 -10.87 12.38 13.06
N LEU A 175 -10.92 13.50 12.32
CA LEU A 175 -9.73 14.14 11.78
C LEU A 175 -8.74 14.56 12.87
N ALA A 176 -9.23 15.13 13.98
CA ALA A 176 -8.38 15.54 15.10
C ALA A 176 -7.64 14.34 15.74
N ALA A 177 -8.32 13.21 15.92
CA ALA A 177 -7.76 12.01 16.51
C ALA A 177 -6.68 11.38 15.61
N TYR A 178 -6.94 11.24 14.31
CA TYR A 178 -5.96 10.72 13.35
C TYR A 178 -4.76 11.66 13.18
N ARG A 179 -5.00 12.98 13.12
CA ARG A 179 -3.94 14.00 13.07
C ARG A 179 -3.02 13.92 14.29
N LYS A 180 -3.59 13.78 15.49
CA LYS A 180 -2.82 13.72 16.73
C LYS A 180 -1.81 12.56 16.72
N MET A 181 -2.21 11.37 16.27
CA MET A 181 -1.27 10.25 16.11
C MET A 181 -0.29 10.49 14.96
N GLY A 182 -0.72 11.01 13.82
CA GLY A 182 0.18 11.33 12.71
C GLY A 182 1.27 12.33 13.09
N ASP A 183 0.93 13.37 13.87
CA ASP A 183 1.89 14.34 14.40
C ASP A 183 2.84 13.67 15.41
N ALA A 184 2.32 12.80 16.28
CA ALA A 184 3.11 12.06 17.26
C ALA A 184 4.13 11.12 16.59
N LEU A 185 3.73 10.40 15.55
CA LEU A 185 4.63 9.52 14.79
C LEU A 185 5.74 10.33 14.12
N ARG A 186 5.41 11.44 13.46
CA ARG A 186 6.42 12.33 12.84
C ARG A 186 7.41 12.89 13.86
N ALA A 187 6.94 13.27 15.04
CA ALA A 187 7.77 13.81 16.11
C ALA A 187 8.81 12.80 16.66
N THR A 188 8.64 11.51 16.42
CA THR A 188 9.65 10.49 16.80
C THR A 188 10.90 10.53 15.94
N GLY A 189 10.83 11.07 14.73
CA GLY A 189 11.89 11.03 13.72
C GLY A 189 12.09 9.66 13.05
N ARG A 190 11.38 8.60 13.49
CA ARG A 190 11.41 7.29 12.85
C ARG A 190 10.43 7.25 11.67
N PRO A 191 10.83 6.73 10.48
CA PRO A 191 9.93 6.59 9.34
C PRO A 191 8.95 5.41 9.57
N ILE A 192 7.78 5.71 10.13
CA ILE A 192 6.71 4.73 10.39
C ILE A 192 5.59 4.95 9.38
N VAL A 193 5.26 3.93 8.58
CA VAL A 193 4.10 3.96 7.68
C VAL A 193 2.83 4.06 8.52
N TYR A 194 1.99 5.05 8.20
CA TYR A 194 0.75 5.30 8.93
C TYR A 194 -0.45 4.89 8.09
N SER A 195 -1.13 3.83 8.51
CA SER A 195 -2.30 3.24 7.87
C SER A 195 -3.56 3.60 8.65
N LEU A 196 -4.48 4.31 8.00
CA LEU A 196 -5.74 4.73 8.59
C LEU A 196 -6.81 3.66 8.32
N CYS A 197 -7.31 3.01 9.37
CA CYS A 197 -8.37 2.02 9.27
C CYS A 197 -9.66 2.59 9.84
N GLN A 198 -10.47 3.23 9.00
CA GLN A 198 -11.72 3.87 9.39
C GLN A 198 -12.85 3.61 8.38
N TYR A 199 -12.71 2.56 7.55
CA TYR A 199 -13.77 1.96 6.73
C TYR A 199 -14.36 2.87 5.64
N GLY A 200 -13.65 3.93 5.21
CA GLY A 200 -14.12 4.87 4.19
C GLY A 200 -15.01 5.97 4.73
N PHE A 201 -15.24 6.04 6.04
CA PHE A 201 -16.06 7.10 6.63
C PHE A 201 -15.51 8.49 6.29
N SER A 202 -16.41 9.47 6.24
CA SER A 202 -16.07 10.87 5.96
C SER A 202 -15.27 11.06 4.66
N GLN A 203 -15.29 10.08 3.72
CA GLN A 203 -14.51 10.11 2.49
C GLN A 203 -13.01 10.31 2.77
N VAL A 204 -12.42 9.45 3.57
CA VAL A 204 -11.02 9.50 4.03
C VAL A 204 -10.01 9.79 2.93
N TRP A 205 -10.24 9.31 1.72
CA TRP A 205 -9.40 9.59 0.55
C TRP A 205 -9.22 11.09 0.25
N ARG A 206 -10.07 11.96 0.79
CA ARG A 206 -9.97 13.41 0.63
C ARG A 206 -9.07 14.08 1.67
N TRP A 207 -8.87 13.47 2.83
CA TRP A 207 -8.17 14.09 3.96
C TRP A 207 -7.11 13.20 4.61
N GLY A 208 -7.08 11.91 4.31
CA GLY A 208 -6.15 10.96 4.95
C GLY A 208 -4.68 11.36 4.82
N GLY A 209 -4.28 11.90 3.68
CA GLY A 209 -2.93 12.43 3.48
C GLY A 209 -2.62 13.66 4.35
N ASP A 210 -3.61 14.52 4.61
CA ASP A 210 -3.43 15.76 5.39
C ASP A 210 -3.18 15.50 6.88
N VAL A 211 -3.59 14.33 7.38
CA VAL A 211 -3.31 13.89 8.76
C VAL A 211 -2.05 13.03 8.86
N GLY A 212 -1.32 12.88 7.76
CA GLY A 212 -0.05 12.12 7.69
C GLY A 212 -0.22 10.66 7.30
N GLY A 213 -1.41 10.23 6.87
CA GLY A 213 -1.66 8.88 6.39
C GLY A 213 -0.92 8.55 5.10
N ASN A 214 -0.33 7.38 5.03
CA ASN A 214 0.29 6.83 3.82
C ASN A 214 -0.65 5.92 3.03
N LEU A 215 -1.63 5.35 3.71
CA LEU A 215 -2.72 4.57 3.11
C LEU A 215 -3.95 4.68 4.02
N TRP A 216 -5.11 4.39 3.45
CA TRP A 216 -6.38 4.46 4.17
C TRP A 216 -7.41 3.47 3.62
N ARG A 217 -8.07 2.76 4.52
CA ARG A 217 -9.17 1.86 4.21
C ARG A 217 -10.32 2.62 3.58
N THR A 218 -10.78 2.16 2.43
CA THR A 218 -11.86 2.78 1.67
C THR A 218 -13.23 2.14 1.90
N THR A 219 -13.24 0.95 2.49
CA THR A 219 -14.43 0.11 2.70
C THR A 219 -14.37 -0.62 4.04
N GLY A 220 -15.48 -1.24 4.45
CA GLY A 220 -15.51 -2.22 5.53
C GLY A 220 -14.69 -3.48 5.20
N ASP A 221 -14.52 -4.37 6.19
CA ASP A 221 -13.60 -5.50 6.13
C ASP A 221 -13.91 -6.48 5.01
N ILE A 222 -12.83 -7.01 4.41
CA ILE A 222 -12.88 -8.09 3.44
C ILE A 222 -13.10 -9.44 4.13
N GLU A 223 -13.65 -10.40 3.41
CA GLU A 223 -13.76 -11.79 3.78
C GLU A 223 -13.30 -12.65 2.59
N ASP A 224 -12.81 -13.87 2.87
CA ASP A 224 -12.43 -14.83 1.83
C ASP A 224 -13.67 -15.43 1.13
N LYS A 225 -14.40 -14.54 0.45
CA LYS A 225 -15.59 -14.85 -0.35
C LYS A 225 -15.62 -13.97 -1.59
N TYR A 226 -15.78 -14.58 -2.76
CA TYR A 226 -15.81 -13.82 -4.02
C TYR A 226 -16.79 -12.64 -4.03
N PRO A 227 -18.07 -12.76 -3.58
CA PRO A 227 -19.00 -11.62 -3.59
C PRO A 227 -18.52 -10.45 -2.72
N ARG A 228 -17.84 -10.74 -1.59
CA ARG A 228 -17.32 -9.70 -0.71
C ARG A 228 -16.11 -9.01 -1.34
N MET A 229 -15.14 -9.79 -1.83
CA MET A 229 -13.98 -9.29 -2.57
C MET A 229 -14.42 -8.44 -3.78
N ALA A 230 -15.37 -8.94 -4.57
CA ALA A 230 -15.90 -8.23 -5.75
C ALA A 230 -16.57 -6.90 -5.37
N THR A 231 -17.39 -6.88 -4.33
CA THR A 231 -18.05 -5.64 -3.85
C THR A 231 -17.01 -4.60 -3.45
N ILE A 232 -15.99 -4.99 -2.72
CA ILE A 232 -14.91 -4.09 -2.24
C ILE A 232 -14.05 -3.62 -3.39
N GLY A 233 -13.50 -4.54 -4.18
CA GLY A 233 -12.52 -4.24 -5.22
C GLY A 233 -13.12 -3.44 -6.38
N PHE A 234 -14.23 -3.89 -6.95
CA PHE A 234 -14.89 -3.15 -8.04
C PHE A 234 -15.57 -1.86 -7.57
N GLY A 235 -15.85 -1.74 -6.27
CA GLY A 235 -16.31 -0.51 -5.63
C GLY A 235 -15.26 0.62 -5.58
N GLN A 236 -13.99 0.35 -5.91
CA GLN A 236 -12.94 1.36 -5.97
C GLN A 236 -12.99 2.26 -7.21
N ALA A 237 -13.89 1.99 -8.15
CA ALA A 237 -14.04 2.80 -9.36
C ALA A 237 -14.27 4.29 -9.02
N GLY A 238 -13.50 5.18 -9.68
CA GLY A 238 -13.56 6.64 -9.48
C GLY A 238 -12.70 7.16 -8.32
N LEU A 239 -11.98 6.30 -7.58
CA LEU A 239 -11.08 6.72 -6.49
C LEU A 239 -9.63 6.96 -6.96
N SER A 240 -9.29 6.64 -8.21
CA SER A 240 -7.93 6.75 -8.76
C SER A 240 -7.28 8.12 -8.55
N LYS A 241 -8.05 9.19 -8.65
CA LYS A 241 -7.57 10.58 -8.49
C LYS A 241 -7.10 10.95 -7.07
N PHE A 242 -7.35 10.09 -6.09
CA PHE A 242 -6.96 10.33 -4.70
C PHE A 242 -5.69 9.57 -4.30
N ALA A 243 -5.27 8.59 -5.10
CA ALA A 243 -4.03 7.85 -4.88
C ALA A 243 -2.84 8.52 -5.59
N LYS A 244 -1.69 8.50 -4.94
CA LYS A 244 -0.40 8.98 -5.47
C LYS A 244 0.76 8.41 -4.64
N PRO A 245 2.01 8.50 -5.10
CA PRO A 245 3.17 8.08 -4.31
C PRO A 245 3.15 8.59 -2.87
N GLY A 246 3.23 7.67 -1.92
CA GLY A 246 3.14 7.95 -0.47
C GLY A 246 1.73 8.06 0.09
N GLN A 247 0.69 7.93 -0.74
CA GLN A 247 -0.72 8.10 -0.36
C GLN A 247 -1.60 7.15 -1.18
N TRP A 248 -2.10 6.05 -0.56
CA TRP A 248 -2.77 4.96 -1.27
C TRP A 248 -4.17 4.67 -0.74
N ASN A 249 -5.11 4.42 -1.66
CA ASN A 249 -6.38 3.80 -1.32
C ASN A 249 -6.16 2.35 -0.96
N ASP A 250 -6.75 1.89 0.13
CA ASP A 250 -6.61 0.55 0.66
C ASP A 250 -7.97 -0.16 0.66
N PRO A 251 -8.21 -1.09 -0.28
CA PRO A 251 -9.43 -1.88 -0.32
C PRO A 251 -9.41 -3.08 0.65
N ASP A 252 -8.47 -3.12 1.58
CA ASP A 252 -8.18 -4.19 2.53
C ASP A 252 -7.23 -5.28 2.00
N MET A 253 -6.96 -6.27 2.83
CA MET A 253 -5.96 -7.31 2.65
C MET A 253 -6.24 -8.25 1.47
N LEU A 254 -5.20 -8.99 1.08
CA LEU A 254 -5.34 -10.12 0.16
C LEU A 254 -5.79 -11.37 0.92
N GLU A 255 -6.89 -11.97 0.48
CA GLU A 255 -7.40 -13.24 1.00
C GLU A 255 -6.80 -14.48 0.32
N VAL A 256 -5.83 -14.30 -0.56
CA VAL A 256 -5.23 -15.35 -1.38
C VAL A 256 -4.63 -16.45 -0.50
N GLY A 257 -5.24 -17.65 -0.58
CA GLY A 257 -4.78 -18.84 0.14
C GLY A 257 -5.51 -19.13 1.45
N ASN A 258 -6.53 -18.36 1.84
CA ASN A 258 -7.36 -18.66 3.01
C ASN A 258 -8.38 -19.80 2.76
N GLY A 259 -8.68 -20.14 1.49
CA GLY A 259 -9.43 -21.35 1.11
C GLY A 259 -10.92 -21.15 0.85
N GLY A 260 -11.45 -19.93 0.97
CA GLY A 260 -12.86 -19.60 0.71
C GLY A 260 -13.14 -19.26 -0.76
N MET A 261 -12.12 -18.90 -1.53
CA MET A 261 -12.17 -18.67 -2.98
C MET A 261 -11.33 -19.71 -3.73
N ASN A 262 -11.65 -19.94 -5.01
CA ASN A 262 -10.85 -20.81 -5.88
C ASN A 262 -9.69 -20.03 -6.55
N ALA A 263 -8.82 -20.74 -7.27
CA ALA A 263 -7.63 -20.15 -7.88
C ALA A 263 -7.92 -19.12 -8.98
N VAL A 264 -9.05 -19.23 -9.68
CA VAL A 264 -9.47 -18.23 -10.69
C VAL A 264 -9.84 -16.94 -9.99
N GLU A 265 -10.62 -17.04 -8.92
CA GLU A 265 -11.06 -15.92 -8.09
C GLU A 265 -9.87 -15.24 -7.37
N TYR A 266 -8.91 -16.02 -6.84
CA TYR A 266 -7.68 -15.46 -6.25
C TYR A 266 -6.80 -14.72 -7.27
N ARG A 267 -6.74 -15.18 -8.53
CA ARG A 267 -6.05 -14.43 -9.60
C ARG A 267 -6.79 -13.14 -9.94
N ALA A 268 -8.13 -13.18 -9.98
CA ALA A 268 -8.93 -11.97 -10.18
C ALA A 268 -8.72 -10.96 -9.05
N HIS A 269 -8.71 -11.43 -7.79
CA HIS A 269 -8.41 -10.62 -6.61
C HIS A 269 -7.02 -9.95 -6.71
N MET A 270 -5.96 -10.73 -6.90
CA MET A 270 -4.59 -10.22 -7.02
C MET A 270 -4.43 -9.25 -8.20
N SER A 271 -5.09 -9.52 -9.33
CA SER A 271 -5.06 -8.65 -10.53
C SER A 271 -5.73 -7.31 -10.29
N LEU A 272 -6.88 -7.31 -9.61
CA LEU A 272 -7.63 -6.09 -9.32
C LEU A 272 -6.85 -5.22 -8.33
N TRP A 273 -6.31 -5.80 -7.24
CA TRP A 273 -5.46 -5.08 -6.30
C TRP A 273 -4.24 -4.47 -6.98
N ALA A 274 -3.57 -5.21 -7.86
CA ALA A 274 -2.43 -4.69 -8.62
C ALA A 274 -2.81 -3.51 -9.55
N LEU A 275 -3.95 -3.59 -10.24
CA LEU A 275 -4.46 -2.49 -11.04
C LEU A 275 -4.82 -1.27 -10.17
N LEU A 276 -5.36 -1.50 -8.99
CA LEU A 276 -5.73 -0.46 -8.02
C LEU A 276 -4.51 0.22 -7.37
N ALA A 277 -3.28 -0.27 -7.58
CA ALA A 277 -2.11 0.15 -6.79
C ALA A 277 -2.43 0.07 -5.28
N ALA A 278 -3.08 -1.00 -4.87
CA ALA A 278 -3.51 -1.24 -3.51
C ALA A 278 -2.38 -1.84 -2.67
N PRO A 279 -2.32 -1.59 -1.36
CA PRO A 279 -1.41 -2.31 -0.50
C PRO A 279 -1.58 -3.83 -0.66
N LEU A 280 -0.51 -4.56 -0.99
CA LEU A 280 -0.54 -6.02 -1.13
C LEU A 280 -0.19 -6.67 0.22
N LEU A 281 -1.15 -6.70 1.13
CA LEU A 281 -0.99 -7.28 2.47
C LEU A 281 -1.67 -8.66 2.51
N ALA A 282 -0.88 -9.74 2.49
CA ALA A 282 -1.39 -11.10 2.57
C ALA A 282 -2.00 -11.37 3.96
N GLY A 283 -3.19 -11.97 4.01
CA GLY A 283 -3.93 -12.27 5.24
C GLY A 283 -3.99 -13.76 5.60
N ASN A 284 -3.24 -14.62 4.91
CA ASN A 284 -3.26 -16.07 5.10
C ASN A 284 -2.13 -16.58 6.01
N ASP A 285 -2.13 -17.86 6.33
CA ASP A 285 -1.01 -18.54 6.99
C ASP A 285 0.10 -18.86 5.98
N LEU A 286 1.19 -18.07 6.03
CA LEU A 286 2.33 -18.22 5.13
C LEU A 286 3.11 -19.52 5.37
N THR A 287 2.96 -20.16 6.55
CA THR A 287 3.64 -21.42 6.84
C THR A 287 2.99 -22.62 6.14
N ASN A 288 1.75 -22.45 5.65
CA ASN A 288 0.94 -23.53 5.08
C ASN A 288 0.41 -23.21 3.67
N MET A 289 1.18 -22.49 2.87
CA MET A 289 0.80 -22.14 1.50
C MET A 289 0.96 -23.30 0.53
N THR A 290 -0.02 -23.48 -0.35
CA THR A 290 0.12 -24.38 -1.51
C THR A 290 1.10 -23.76 -2.54
N PRO A 291 1.72 -24.59 -3.41
CA PRO A 291 2.53 -24.04 -4.52
C PRO A 291 1.75 -23.06 -5.39
N GLN A 292 0.46 -23.25 -5.57
CA GLN A 292 -0.41 -22.36 -6.34
C GLN A 292 -0.59 -21.00 -5.62
N THR A 293 -0.81 -20.99 -4.31
CA THR A 293 -0.87 -19.77 -3.49
C THR A 293 0.42 -18.97 -3.61
N VAL A 294 1.56 -19.65 -3.44
CA VAL A 294 2.89 -19.03 -3.59
C VAL A 294 3.03 -18.43 -5.00
N ALA A 295 2.67 -19.18 -6.06
CA ALA A 295 2.79 -18.70 -7.43
C ALA A 295 1.91 -17.46 -7.72
N ILE A 296 0.74 -17.34 -7.08
CA ILE A 296 -0.11 -16.15 -7.20
C ILE A 296 0.52 -14.97 -6.47
N LEU A 297 0.89 -15.14 -5.20
CA LEU A 297 1.43 -14.06 -4.37
C LEU A 297 2.82 -13.57 -4.83
N THR A 298 3.61 -14.41 -5.52
CA THR A 298 4.95 -14.08 -5.98
C THR A 298 5.07 -13.83 -7.48
N ASN A 299 3.95 -13.68 -8.20
CA ASN A 299 3.97 -13.37 -9.62
C ASN A 299 4.56 -11.97 -9.86
N ARG A 300 5.82 -11.93 -10.28
CA ARG A 300 6.59 -10.69 -10.45
C ARG A 300 6.00 -9.76 -11.52
N ASP A 301 5.39 -10.31 -12.55
CA ASP A 301 4.77 -9.52 -13.63
C ASP A 301 3.53 -8.78 -13.11
N VAL A 302 2.71 -9.43 -12.27
CA VAL A 302 1.54 -8.82 -11.64
C VAL A 302 1.95 -7.81 -10.56
N ILE A 303 2.95 -8.16 -9.72
CA ILE A 303 3.52 -7.26 -8.72
C ILE A 303 4.10 -6.00 -9.39
N ALA A 304 4.75 -6.14 -10.54
CA ALA A 304 5.30 -4.99 -11.28
C ALA A 304 4.21 -4.01 -11.78
N ILE A 305 2.96 -4.47 -11.95
CA ILE A 305 1.84 -3.57 -12.23
C ILE A 305 1.49 -2.76 -10.98
N ASP A 306 1.43 -3.41 -9.83
CA ASP A 306 1.15 -2.75 -8.54
C ASP A 306 2.22 -1.71 -8.19
N GLN A 307 3.49 -2.12 -8.25
CA GLN A 307 4.66 -1.38 -7.83
C GLN A 307 5.22 -0.44 -8.91
N ASP A 308 4.46 -0.18 -9.98
CA ASP A 308 4.92 0.68 -11.08
C ASP A 308 5.29 2.09 -10.58
N PRO A 309 6.49 2.62 -10.92
CA PRO A 309 7.01 3.88 -10.39
C PRO A 309 6.22 5.13 -10.82
N LEU A 310 5.31 5.02 -11.81
CA LEU A 310 4.38 6.11 -12.13
C LEU A 310 3.46 6.41 -10.93
N GLY A 311 3.21 5.41 -10.07
CA GLY A 311 2.42 5.57 -8.85
C GLY A 311 0.95 5.93 -9.10
N THR A 312 0.40 5.52 -10.22
CA THR A 312 -0.98 5.81 -10.61
C THR A 312 -1.88 4.61 -10.29
N GLN A 313 -3.00 4.84 -9.63
CA GLN A 313 -4.05 3.84 -9.49
C GLN A 313 -4.83 3.71 -10.82
N GLY A 314 -5.13 2.48 -11.23
CA GLY A 314 -6.02 2.20 -12.35
C GLY A 314 -7.48 2.50 -12.03
N ASP A 315 -8.31 2.58 -13.08
CA ASP A 315 -9.73 2.81 -12.92
C ASP A 315 -10.52 1.97 -13.92
N ARG A 316 -11.84 1.85 -13.69
CA ARG A 316 -12.75 1.18 -14.61
C ARG A 316 -12.97 2.04 -15.85
N VAL A 317 -12.69 1.49 -17.02
CA VAL A 317 -12.84 2.19 -18.30
C VAL A 317 -14.10 1.79 -19.06
N SER A 318 -14.64 0.60 -18.81
CA SER A 318 -15.97 0.21 -19.30
C SER A 318 -16.62 -0.85 -18.43
N GLN A 319 -17.96 -0.90 -18.51
CA GLN A 319 -18.77 -1.92 -17.86
C GLN A 319 -20.01 -2.23 -18.73
N GLU A 320 -20.22 -3.53 -18.97
CA GLU A 320 -21.42 -4.06 -19.61
C GLU A 320 -22.00 -5.19 -18.73
N GLY A 321 -22.99 -4.86 -17.93
CA GLY A 321 -23.51 -5.78 -16.92
C GLY A 321 -22.41 -6.25 -15.94
N PRO A 322 -22.12 -7.57 -15.88
CA PRO A 322 -21.08 -8.12 -15.01
C PRO A 322 -19.67 -8.08 -15.64
N LEU A 323 -19.53 -7.64 -16.90
CA LEU A 323 -18.25 -7.59 -17.59
C LEU A 323 -17.63 -6.20 -17.43
N GLU A 324 -16.42 -6.14 -16.89
CA GLU A 324 -15.71 -4.88 -16.61
C GLU A 324 -14.31 -4.88 -17.22
N ILE A 325 -13.92 -3.73 -17.80
CA ILE A 325 -12.56 -3.47 -18.25
C ILE A 325 -11.96 -2.38 -17.37
N TRP A 326 -10.79 -2.68 -16.83
CA TRP A 326 -10.00 -1.79 -16.00
C TRP A 326 -8.67 -1.50 -16.68
N ALA A 327 -8.17 -0.27 -16.55
CA ALA A 327 -6.89 0.12 -17.12
C ALA A 327 -6.07 0.95 -16.15
N LYS A 328 -4.76 0.73 -16.16
CA LYS A 328 -3.77 1.44 -15.35
C LYS A 328 -2.62 1.89 -16.23
N PRO A 329 -2.37 3.21 -16.36
CA PRO A 329 -1.17 3.72 -17.00
C PRO A 329 0.08 3.27 -16.23
N LEU A 330 1.14 2.92 -16.98
CA LEU A 330 2.42 2.48 -16.45
C LEU A 330 3.55 3.37 -16.94
N ALA A 331 4.66 3.37 -16.23
CA ALA A 331 5.87 4.07 -16.63
C ALA A 331 6.32 3.61 -18.03
N GLY A 332 6.95 4.52 -18.78
CA GLY A 332 7.42 4.24 -20.14
C GLY A 332 6.33 4.19 -21.20
N GLY A 333 5.10 4.61 -20.90
CA GLY A 333 3.98 4.64 -21.84
C GLY A 333 3.31 3.28 -22.07
N ALA A 334 3.60 2.28 -21.24
CA ALA A 334 2.88 1.02 -21.20
C ALA A 334 1.54 1.16 -20.44
N MET A 335 0.67 0.16 -20.56
CA MET A 335 -0.60 0.11 -19.84
C MET A 335 -0.89 -1.32 -19.38
N ALA A 336 -1.39 -1.46 -18.14
CA ALA A 336 -2.02 -2.69 -17.70
C ALA A 336 -3.52 -2.63 -17.99
N VAL A 337 -4.08 -3.73 -18.49
CA VAL A 337 -5.50 -3.85 -18.83
C VAL A 337 -6.04 -5.15 -18.27
N GLY A 338 -7.07 -5.07 -17.42
CA GLY A 338 -7.77 -6.22 -16.86
C GLY A 338 -9.15 -6.35 -17.48
N LEU A 339 -9.44 -7.52 -18.06
CA LEU A 339 -10.78 -7.91 -18.51
C LEU A 339 -11.36 -8.84 -17.47
N PHE A 340 -12.35 -8.37 -16.72
CA PHE A 340 -12.96 -9.09 -15.59
C PHE A 340 -14.37 -9.55 -15.95
N ASN A 341 -14.62 -10.83 -15.73
CA ASN A 341 -15.95 -11.41 -15.82
C ASN A 341 -16.47 -11.73 -14.41
N ARG A 342 -17.49 -11.00 -13.96
CA ARG A 342 -18.09 -11.15 -12.63
C ARG A 342 -19.32 -12.10 -12.65
N SER A 343 -19.65 -12.69 -13.80
CA SER A 343 -20.76 -13.63 -13.92
C SER A 343 -20.35 -15.06 -13.57
N ASP A 344 -21.34 -15.91 -13.33
CA ASP A 344 -21.17 -17.33 -12.97
C ASP A 344 -20.87 -18.24 -14.17
N LEU A 345 -20.77 -17.68 -15.38
CA LEU A 345 -20.49 -18.41 -16.62
C LEU A 345 -19.31 -17.74 -17.35
N PRO A 346 -18.52 -18.52 -18.13
CA PRO A 346 -17.52 -17.94 -19.03
C PRO A 346 -18.17 -16.97 -20.02
N ALA A 347 -17.47 -15.90 -20.35
CA ALA A 347 -17.97 -14.88 -21.28
C ALA A 347 -16.89 -14.41 -22.27
N ALA A 348 -17.30 -14.20 -23.52
CA ALA A 348 -16.46 -13.57 -24.51
C ALA A 348 -16.38 -12.06 -24.21
N MET A 349 -15.16 -11.54 -24.11
CA MET A 349 -14.89 -10.10 -23.90
C MET A 349 -14.00 -9.56 -25.00
N GLU A 350 -14.19 -8.30 -25.33
CA GLU A 350 -13.34 -7.57 -26.28
C GLU A 350 -12.91 -6.24 -25.65
N VAL A 351 -11.63 -5.90 -25.80
CA VAL A 351 -11.13 -4.56 -25.47
C VAL A 351 -10.63 -3.86 -26.74
N ASP A 352 -11.07 -2.62 -26.94
CA ASP A 352 -10.55 -1.69 -27.94
C ASP A 352 -9.43 -0.86 -27.28
N LEU A 353 -8.19 -1.27 -27.55
CA LEU A 353 -7.01 -0.60 -27.00
C LEU A 353 -6.78 0.78 -27.62
N GLY A 354 -7.36 1.04 -28.80
CA GLY A 354 -7.36 2.37 -29.41
C GLY A 354 -8.04 3.42 -28.55
N ARG A 355 -9.13 3.04 -27.87
CA ARG A 355 -9.83 3.91 -26.91
C ARG A 355 -9.04 4.14 -25.62
N LEU A 356 -8.04 3.32 -25.35
CA LEU A 356 -7.15 3.45 -24.19
C LEU A 356 -5.87 4.23 -24.52
N GLY A 357 -5.81 4.90 -25.67
CA GLY A 357 -4.66 5.69 -26.09
C GLY A 357 -3.63 4.94 -26.92
N PHE A 358 -3.96 3.73 -27.42
CA PHE A 358 -3.14 2.95 -28.35
C PHE A 358 -3.81 2.91 -29.74
N PRO A 359 -3.73 3.98 -30.55
CA PRO A 359 -4.45 4.05 -31.82
C PRO A 359 -3.97 2.97 -32.82
N ALA A 360 -4.87 2.52 -33.68
CA ALA A 360 -4.60 1.43 -34.62
C ALA A 360 -3.34 1.68 -35.50
N ALA A 361 -3.02 2.93 -35.80
CA ALA A 361 -1.79 3.30 -36.54
C ALA A 361 -0.49 3.01 -35.78
N SER A 362 -0.54 2.84 -34.43
CA SER A 362 0.59 2.43 -33.61
C SER A 362 0.74 0.91 -33.55
N TRP A 363 -0.24 0.14 -34.02
CA TRP A 363 -0.23 -1.30 -34.04
C TRP A 363 0.49 -1.80 -35.28
N ASN A 364 1.79 -1.57 -35.29
CA ASN A 364 2.68 -2.29 -36.19
C ASN A 364 3.03 -3.65 -35.55
N PRO A 365 3.75 -4.54 -36.26
CA PRO A 365 4.19 -5.83 -35.70
C PRO A 365 4.99 -5.74 -34.39
N SER A 366 5.37 -4.53 -33.97
CA SER A 366 6.15 -4.27 -32.76
C SER A 366 5.30 -3.93 -31.53
N THR A 367 3.98 -3.74 -31.63
CA THR A 367 3.14 -3.57 -30.46
C THR A 367 2.77 -4.93 -29.87
N THR A 368 3.11 -5.15 -28.61
CA THR A 368 2.89 -6.42 -27.92
C THR A 368 1.92 -6.26 -26.77
N ALA A 369 1.00 -7.21 -26.65
CA ALA A 369 0.23 -7.42 -25.44
C ALA A 369 0.66 -8.78 -24.86
N ARG A 370 0.97 -8.81 -23.55
CA ARG A 370 1.37 -10.02 -22.84
C ARG A 370 0.36 -10.32 -21.74
N ASP A 371 -0.16 -11.52 -21.72
CA ASP A 371 -0.96 -12.03 -20.61
C ASP A 371 -0.02 -12.39 -19.45
N LEU A 372 -0.25 -11.75 -18.29
CA LEU A 372 0.66 -11.83 -17.15
C LEU A 372 0.48 -13.10 -16.31
N TRP A 373 -0.63 -13.82 -16.48
CA TRP A 373 -0.85 -15.10 -15.81
C TRP A 373 -0.30 -16.27 -16.59
N THR A 374 -0.38 -16.23 -17.92
CA THR A 374 0.14 -17.30 -18.78
C THR A 374 1.55 -17.03 -19.27
N GLY A 375 2.03 -15.77 -19.18
CA GLY A 375 3.31 -15.33 -19.70
C GLY A 375 3.36 -15.25 -21.25
N LYS A 376 2.24 -15.48 -21.94
CA LYS A 376 2.18 -15.53 -23.39
C LYS A 376 1.96 -14.15 -24.00
N THR A 377 2.62 -13.88 -25.12
CA THR A 377 2.25 -12.78 -26.01
C THR A 377 0.95 -13.13 -26.71
N VAL A 378 0.02 -12.20 -26.76
CA VAL A 378 -1.27 -12.36 -27.42
C VAL A 378 -1.35 -11.49 -28.69
N SER A 379 -2.11 -11.98 -29.66
CA SER A 379 -2.31 -11.26 -30.92
C SER A 379 -3.40 -10.20 -30.75
N VAL A 380 -3.11 -8.98 -31.16
CA VAL A 380 -4.06 -7.87 -31.22
C VAL A 380 -4.27 -7.51 -32.69
N ILE A 381 -5.52 -7.43 -33.13
CA ILE A 381 -5.91 -7.15 -34.51
C ILE A 381 -6.69 -5.84 -34.52
N ASP A 382 -6.29 -4.87 -35.33
CA ASP A 382 -6.93 -3.56 -35.45
C ASP A 382 -7.16 -2.86 -34.10
N ALA A 383 -6.15 -2.92 -33.21
CA ALA A 383 -6.19 -2.44 -31.84
C ALA A 383 -7.23 -3.15 -30.94
N ARG A 384 -7.76 -4.30 -31.35
CA ARG A 384 -8.76 -5.08 -30.61
C ARG A 384 -8.20 -6.41 -30.15
N TYR A 385 -8.51 -6.77 -28.92
CA TYR A 385 -8.23 -8.07 -28.36
C TYR A 385 -9.51 -8.73 -27.89
N LYS A 386 -9.76 -9.94 -28.39
CA LYS A 386 -10.91 -10.77 -28.02
C LYS A 386 -10.44 -12.01 -27.27
N VAL A 387 -11.14 -12.34 -26.20
CA VAL A 387 -10.81 -13.51 -25.38
C VAL A 387 -12.05 -14.02 -24.62
N GLU A 388 -12.10 -15.30 -24.36
CA GLU A 388 -13.03 -15.87 -23.38
C GLU A 388 -12.45 -15.75 -21.97
N VAL A 389 -13.21 -15.13 -21.07
CA VAL A 389 -12.82 -14.96 -19.65
C VAL A 389 -13.65 -15.91 -18.80
N PRO A 390 -13.02 -16.76 -17.97
CA PRO A 390 -13.73 -17.67 -17.10
C PRO A 390 -14.71 -16.95 -16.15
N ALA A 391 -15.69 -17.68 -15.65
CA ALA A 391 -16.55 -17.20 -14.56
C ALA A 391 -15.70 -16.70 -13.38
N HIS A 392 -16.02 -15.53 -12.81
CA HIS A 392 -15.30 -14.85 -11.73
C HIS A 392 -13.80 -14.58 -12.04
N GLY A 393 -13.42 -14.69 -13.31
CA GLY A 393 -12.02 -14.66 -13.75
C GLY A 393 -11.57 -13.31 -14.29
N VAL A 394 -10.30 -13.31 -14.67
CA VAL A 394 -9.63 -12.16 -15.30
C VAL A 394 -8.66 -12.61 -16.37
N VAL A 395 -8.52 -11.82 -17.43
CA VAL A 395 -7.32 -11.78 -18.28
C VAL A 395 -6.63 -10.45 -18.01
N LEU A 396 -5.39 -10.51 -17.53
CA LEU A 396 -4.58 -9.34 -17.21
C LEU A 396 -3.46 -9.18 -18.22
N LEU A 397 -3.51 -8.08 -18.97
CA LEU A 397 -2.55 -7.78 -20.02
C LEU A 397 -1.60 -6.66 -19.60
N ARG A 398 -0.34 -6.76 -20.01
CA ARG A 398 0.54 -5.61 -20.17
C ARG A 398 0.67 -5.29 -21.65
N VAL A 399 0.28 -4.09 -22.02
CA VAL A 399 0.36 -3.57 -23.38
C VAL A 399 1.51 -2.59 -23.47
N SER A 400 2.41 -2.78 -24.43
CA SER A 400 3.58 -1.94 -24.64
C SER A 400 3.69 -1.57 -26.12
N MET A 401 4.05 -0.32 -26.40
CA MET A 401 4.51 0.09 -27.72
C MET A 401 6.04 -0.08 -27.75
N ASN A 402 6.54 -0.91 -28.66
CA ASN A 402 7.98 -0.94 -28.93
C ASN A 402 8.34 0.36 -29.67
N ARG A 403 9.16 1.16 -29.05
CA ARG A 403 9.73 2.38 -29.65
C ARG A 403 10.85 2.04 -30.62
#